data_0233d28fd1ad08284de3cdfbcf74038e
#
_entry.id   0233d28fd1ad08284de3cdfbcf74038e
#
_cell.length_a   1.000
_cell.length_b   1.000
_cell.length_c   1.000
_cell.angle_alpha   90.00
_cell.angle_beta   90.00
_cell.angle_gamma   90.00
#
_symmetry.space_group_name_H-M   'P 1'
#
loop_
_entity.id
_entity.type
_entity.pdbx_description
1 polymer ?
#
loop_
_entity_poly.entity_id
_entity_poly.type
_entity_poly.pdbx_seq_one_letter_code
_entity_poly.pdbx_strand_id
1 'polypeptide(L)'
;MRNLLGGKGANLAEMNLIGVPVPPGFTITTDVCNEYFEKGKADVVSLLKNDVEKSISHIEGLMGLRFGDAENPLLVSVRSGARASMPGMMDTILNLGLNDKVVVGLAKKTGNERFAYDSYRRFVQMYGDVVLGMKPVNKDDIDPFEAIIDSVKAKRGIVLDNEMNVEELKELVSLFKAAIKERTGEVFPENPVDQLWGAICAVFDSWMNERAILYRKMEGIPQEWGTAVTVMAMVFGNMGNSSATGVCFSRDAATGENRFNGEYLVNAQGEDVVAGIRTPQQITKDGSLRWAKQQGISEEIRAAKFPSMEEAMPEIYGQLNALQDKLEKHYHDMQDMEFTVQEGKLWFLQTRNGKRTGTAMVKIAMDLLHEGEIDEKTAIERCEPNKLDELLHPVFDKDALVKAKVLTRGLPASPGAACGQIVFF
;
A
#
# COMPACT_ATOMS: atom_id res chain seq x y z
N MET A 1 -2.24 20.26 10.95
CA MET A 1 -1.60 19.57 9.78
C MET A 1 -2.51 18.49 9.19
N ARG A 2 -2.98 17.51 9.96
CA ARG A 2 -3.80 16.38 9.47
C ARG A 2 -5.07 16.79 8.71
N ASN A 3 -5.74 17.86 9.14
CA ASN A 3 -6.93 18.35 8.46
C ASN A 3 -6.64 18.93 7.07
N LEU A 4 -5.43 19.43 6.85
CA LEU A 4 -5.01 20.05 5.60
C LEU A 4 -4.31 19.06 4.64
N LEU A 5 -3.40 18.25 5.18
CA LEU A 5 -2.58 17.31 4.39
C LEU A 5 -3.20 15.90 4.29
N GLY A 6 -4.35 15.68 4.94
CA GLY A 6 -4.85 14.33 5.15
C GLY A 6 -3.98 13.51 6.10
N GLY A 7 -4.40 12.30 6.44
CA GLY A 7 -3.63 11.43 7.34
C GLY A 7 -2.29 11.01 6.74
N LYS A 8 -2.27 10.63 5.47
CA LYS A 8 -1.06 10.16 4.79
C LYS A 8 -0.01 11.27 4.61
N GLY A 9 -0.41 12.41 4.06
CA GLY A 9 0.50 13.55 3.85
C GLY A 9 1.05 14.10 5.17
N ALA A 10 0.22 14.21 6.21
CA ALA A 10 0.65 14.66 7.52
C ALA A 10 1.67 13.72 8.16
N ASN A 11 1.43 12.40 8.10
CA ASN A 11 2.35 11.42 8.68
C ASN A 11 3.67 11.33 7.90
N LEU A 12 3.65 11.47 6.56
CA LEU A 12 4.87 11.54 5.75
C LEU A 12 5.71 12.78 6.10
N ALA A 13 5.07 13.94 6.25
CA ALA A 13 5.75 15.17 6.69
C ALA A 13 6.34 15.01 8.10
N GLU A 14 5.59 14.44 9.02
CA GLU A 14 6.03 14.21 10.41
C GLU A 14 7.21 13.23 10.47
N MET A 15 7.13 12.10 9.74
CA MET A 15 8.24 11.15 9.63
C MET A 15 9.51 11.81 9.11
N ASN A 16 9.39 12.66 8.08
CA ASN A 16 10.53 13.40 7.54
C ASN A 16 11.14 14.36 8.58
N LEU A 17 10.31 15.09 9.32
CA LEU A 17 10.75 16.03 10.37
C LEU A 17 11.53 15.34 11.49
N ILE A 18 11.13 14.15 11.87
CA ILE A 18 11.84 13.35 12.89
C ILE A 18 12.98 12.50 12.32
N GLY A 19 13.31 12.64 11.03
CA GLY A 19 14.44 11.98 10.39
C GLY A 19 14.23 10.50 10.08
N VAL A 20 12.98 10.07 9.89
CA VAL A 20 12.66 8.76 9.29
C VAL A 20 12.81 8.86 7.78
N PRO A 21 13.50 7.92 7.10
CA PRO A 21 13.72 7.98 5.67
C PRO A 21 12.41 7.77 4.91
N VAL A 22 11.90 8.84 4.29
CA VAL A 22 10.73 8.83 3.40
C VAL A 22 11.13 9.28 2.00
N PRO A 23 10.56 8.73 0.93
CA PRO A 23 10.82 9.23 -0.40
C PRO A 23 10.36 10.70 -0.53
N PRO A 24 11.11 11.56 -1.23
CA PRO A 24 10.70 12.94 -1.47
C PRO A 24 9.34 13.04 -2.15
N GLY A 25 8.54 14.02 -1.73
CA GLY A 25 7.20 14.22 -2.26
C GLY A 25 6.60 15.55 -1.83
N PHE A 26 5.40 15.82 -2.32
CA PHE A 26 4.57 16.95 -1.89
C PHE A 26 3.11 16.52 -1.77
N THR A 27 2.33 17.34 -1.07
CA THR A 27 0.90 17.08 -0.88
C THR A 27 0.08 18.27 -1.34
N ILE A 28 -0.86 18.04 -2.25
CA ILE A 28 -1.92 18.98 -2.59
C ILE A 28 -3.01 18.82 -1.52
N THR A 29 -3.43 19.93 -0.93
CA THR A 29 -4.23 19.94 0.30
C THR A 29 -5.69 19.55 0.08
N THR A 30 -6.38 19.19 1.17
CA THR A 30 -7.81 18.85 1.14
C THR A 30 -8.69 20.00 0.67
N ASP A 31 -8.30 21.24 0.92
CA ASP A 31 -9.07 22.42 0.49
C ASP A 31 -9.14 22.54 -1.01
N VAL A 32 -8.06 22.16 -1.71
CA VAL A 32 -8.03 22.10 -3.18
C VAL A 32 -9.02 21.08 -3.73
N CYS A 33 -9.28 19.98 -3.02
CA CYS A 33 -10.32 19.02 -3.42
C CYS A 33 -11.71 19.68 -3.47
N ASN A 34 -12.04 20.52 -2.49
CA ASN A 34 -13.30 21.24 -2.47
C ASN A 34 -13.35 22.26 -3.62
N GLU A 35 -12.27 23.03 -3.84
CA GLU A 35 -12.17 23.94 -4.98
C GLU A 35 -12.31 23.22 -6.33
N TYR A 36 -11.77 21.98 -6.43
CA TYR A 36 -11.88 21.15 -7.63
C TYR A 36 -13.34 20.83 -8.00
N PHE A 37 -14.18 20.54 -7.01
CA PHE A 37 -15.59 20.27 -7.24
C PHE A 37 -16.42 21.54 -7.40
N GLU A 38 -15.99 22.69 -6.86
CA GLU A 38 -16.66 23.98 -6.98
C GLU A 38 -16.33 24.70 -8.30
N LYS A 39 -15.05 24.79 -8.66
CA LYS A 39 -14.55 25.56 -9.80
C LYS A 39 -14.38 24.75 -11.09
N GLY A 40 -14.25 23.42 -10.93
CA GLY A 40 -14.00 22.51 -12.03
C GLY A 40 -12.52 22.24 -12.29
N LYS A 41 -12.29 21.14 -13.01
CA LYS A 41 -10.95 20.56 -13.29
C LYS A 41 -9.99 21.57 -13.95
N ALA A 42 -10.45 22.26 -15.00
CA ALA A 42 -9.56 23.14 -15.79
C ALA A 42 -9.03 24.32 -14.97
N ASP A 43 -9.84 24.92 -14.14
CA ASP A 43 -9.48 26.09 -13.32
C ASP A 43 -8.47 25.68 -12.23
N VAL A 44 -8.70 24.54 -11.56
CA VAL A 44 -7.80 24.06 -10.53
C VAL A 44 -6.47 23.61 -11.10
N VAL A 45 -6.44 22.92 -12.25
CA VAL A 45 -5.19 22.58 -12.95
C VAL A 45 -4.40 23.83 -13.30
N SER A 46 -5.07 24.86 -13.84
CA SER A 46 -4.42 26.14 -14.18
C SER A 46 -3.86 26.85 -12.94
N LEU A 47 -4.59 26.85 -11.84
CA LEU A 47 -4.18 27.46 -10.57
C LEU A 47 -2.93 26.80 -9.99
N LEU A 48 -2.87 25.48 -10.00
CA LEU A 48 -1.80 24.70 -9.36
C LEU A 48 -0.57 24.45 -10.26
N LYS A 49 -0.67 24.73 -11.55
CA LYS A 49 0.35 24.34 -12.54
C LYS A 49 1.78 24.69 -12.11
N ASN A 50 2.00 25.97 -11.77
CA ASN A 50 3.33 26.45 -11.39
C ASN A 50 3.87 25.82 -10.09
N ASP A 51 3.00 25.55 -9.14
CA ASP A 51 3.40 25.00 -7.84
C ASP A 51 3.69 23.49 -7.96
N VAL A 52 2.93 22.76 -8.78
CA VAL A 52 3.20 21.36 -9.10
C VAL A 52 4.52 21.23 -9.88
N GLU A 53 4.76 22.05 -10.89
CA GLU A 53 6.01 22.06 -11.66
C GLU A 53 7.22 22.34 -10.77
N LYS A 54 7.17 23.34 -9.88
CA LYS A 54 8.23 23.63 -8.91
C LYS A 54 8.46 22.46 -7.95
N SER A 55 7.38 21.83 -7.49
CA SER A 55 7.47 20.71 -6.56
C SER A 55 8.08 19.47 -7.22
N ILE A 56 7.73 19.18 -8.47
CA ILE A 56 8.39 18.12 -9.27
C ILE A 56 9.88 18.43 -9.43
N SER A 57 10.24 19.67 -9.82
CA SER A 57 11.64 20.08 -9.97
C SER A 57 12.42 19.96 -8.64
N HIS A 58 11.78 20.20 -7.52
CA HIS A 58 12.38 19.98 -6.19
C HIS A 58 12.67 18.50 -5.93
N ILE A 59 11.71 17.61 -6.21
CA ILE A 59 11.91 16.15 -6.11
C ILE A 59 13.04 15.69 -7.03
N GLU A 60 13.08 16.18 -8.27
CA GLU A 60 14.15 15.90 -9.24
C GLU A 60 15.53 16.23 -8.66
N GLY A 61 15.66 17.42 -8.06
CA GLY A 61 16.90 17.85 -7.42
C GLY A 61 17.33 16.96 -6.25
N LEU A 62 16.38 16.54 -5.40
CA LEU A 62 16.65 15.65 -4.27
C LEU A 62 17.02 14.23 -4.68
N MET A 63 16.39 13.71 -5.73
CA MET A 63 16.62 12.35 -6.22
C MET A 63 17.76 12.24 -7.23
N GLY A 64 18.20 13.34 -7.82
CA GLY A 64 19.15 13.34 -8.95
C GLY A 64 18.58 12.69 -10.22
N LEU A 65 17.25 12.69 -10.37
CA LEU A 65 16.49 12.07 -11.46
C LEU A 65 15.66 13.14 -12.17
N ARG A 66 15.09 12.82 -13.33
CA ARG A 66 14.22 13.75 -14.07
C ARG A 66 12.90 13.09 -14.49
N PHE A 67 11.80 13.79 -14.26
CA PHE A 67 10.47 13.32 -14.64
C PHE A 67 10.30 13.34 -16.16
N GLY A 68 10.01 12.17 -16.73
CA GLY A 68 9.87 12.00 -18.17
C GLY A 68 11.18 11.91 -18.97
N ASP A 69 12.32 11.93 -18.30
CA ASP A 69 13.61 11.73 -18.95
C ASP A 69 13.81 10.27 -19.35
N ALA A 70 14.30 10.06 -20.58
CA ALA A 70 14.48 8.71 -21.12
C ALA A 70 15.76 8.01 -20.63
N GLU A 71 16.73 8.73 -20.09
CA GLU A 71 18.01 8.16 -19.66
C GLU A 71 18.10 8.02 -18.14
N ASN A 72 17.54 8.98 -17.40
CA ASN A 72 17.59 9.03 -15.95
C ASN A 72 16.20 9.33 -15.33
N PRO A 73 15.21 8.46 -15.54
CA PRO A 73 13.82 8.73 -15.22
C PRO A 73 13.56 8.83 -13.73
N LEU A 74 12.85 9.90 -13.33
CA LEU A 74 12.07 9.95 -12.09
C LEU A 74 10.70 9.37 -12.35
N LEU A 75 10.29 8.40 -11.59
CA LEU A 75 8.91 7.94 -11.54
C LEU A 75 8.27 8.40 -10.24
N VAL A 76 6.97 8.70 -10.28
CA VAL A 76 6.23 9.13 -9.09
C VAL A 76 4.96 8.30 -8.88
N SER A 77 4.47 8.29 -7.65
CA SER A 77 3.14 7.80 -7.29
C SER A 77 2.24 8.98 -6.97
N VAL A 78 0.94 8.84 -7.28
CA VAL A 78 -0.11 9.79 -6.89
C VAL A 78 -1.10 9.04 -6.00
N ARG A 79 -1.22 9.47 -4.76
CA ARG A 79 -1.92 8.74 -3.71
C ARG A 79 -2.95 9.63 -3.02
N SER A 80 -4.14 9.09 -2.78
CA SER A 80 -5.16 9.75 -1.96
C SER A 80 -4.78 9.80 -0.47
N GLY A 81 -5.23 10.85 0.22
CA GLY A 81 -4.99 11.03 1.65
C GLY A 81 -6.13 11.76 2.33
N ALA A 82 -7.20 11.07 2.73
CA ALA A 82 -8.28 11.68 3.52
C ALA A 82 -7.86 11.92 4.98
N ARG A 83 -8.61 12.79 5.68
CA ARG A 83 -8.41 13.06 7.13
C ARG A 83 -8.65 11.82 7.98
N ALA A 84 -9.63 11.00 7.60
CA ALA A 84 -9.92 9.69 8.16
C ALA A 84 -9.33 8.57 7.30
N SER A 85 -8.97 7.45 7.91
CA SER A 85 -8.52 6.27 7.18
C SER A 85 -9.70 5.62 6.45
N MET A 86 -9.61 5.52 5.13
CA MET A 86 -10.63 4.94 4.26
C MET A 86 -10.00 3.85 3.35
N PRO A 87 -9.63 2.67 3.90
CA PRO A 87 -8.88 1.65 3.16
C PRO A 87 -9.68 1.13 1.96
N GLY A 88 -9.05 1.10 0.78
CA GLY A 88 -9.67 0.58 -0.45
C GLY A 88 -10.78 1.45 -1.05
N MET A 89 -11.10 2.62 -0.44
CA MET A 89 -12.20 3.47 -0.91
C MET A 89 -11.78 4.45 -1.99
N MET A 90 -10.51 4.85 -2.01
CA MET A 90 -9.96 5.84 -2.95
C MET A 90 -8.77 5.29 -3.70
N ASP A 91 -8.47 5.90 -4.83
CA ASP A 91 -7.52 5.37 -5.79
C ASP A 91 -6.07 5.81 -5.53
N THR A 92 -5.13 5.04 -6.06
CA THR A 92 -3.70 5.29 -6.08
C THR A 92 -3.18 4.93 -7.45
N ILE A 93 -2.26 5.72 -8.00
CA ILE A 93 -1.61 5.44 -9.28
C ILE A 93 -0.10 5.40 -9.03
N LEU A 94 0.56 4.33 -9.46
CA LEU A 94 1.99 4.09 -9.31
C LEU A 94 2.71 4.19 -10.65
N ASN A 95 4.03 4.38 -10.62
CA ASN A 95 4.91 4.35 -11.79
C ASN A 95 4.63 5.43 -12.85
N LEU A 96 4.03 6.57 -12.46
CA LEU A 96 3.83 7.68 -13.39
C LEU A 96 5.16 8.21 -13.92
N GLY A 97 5.14 8.56 -15.18
CA GLY A 97 6.33 8.99 -15.93
C GLY A 97 6.80 7.95 -16.94
N LEU A 98 6.32 6.70 -16.83
CA LEU A 98 6.62 5.65 -17.84
C LEU A 98 5.85 5.89 -19.13
N ASN A 99 6.55 5.69 -20.23
CA ASN A 99 6.03 5.66 -21.59
C ASN A 99 6.95 4.78 -22.46
N ASP A 100 6.67 4.66 -23.74
CA ASP A 100 7.44 3.79 -24.66
C ASP A 100 8.93 4.13 -24.74
N LYS A 101 9.32 5.38 -24.49
CA LYS A 101 10.72 5.81 -24.48
C LYS A 101 11.36 5.63 -23.10
N VAL A 102 10.68 6.04 -22.06
CA VAL A 102 11.18 6.01 -20.68
C VAL A 102 11.41 4.59 -20.19
N VAL A 103 10.56 3.62 -20.58
CA VAL A 103 10.70 2.21 -20.18
C VAL A 103 12.02 1.61 -20.70
N VAL A 104 12.45 1.98 -21.91
CA VAL A 104 13.72 1.54 -22.48
C VAL A 104 14.91 2.09 -21.68
N GLY A 105 14.84 3.36 -21.29
CA GLY A 105 15.85 3.97 -20.44
C GLY A 105 15.91 3.37 -19.05
N LEU A 106 14.75 3.11 -18.45
CA LEU A 106 14.66 2.43 -17.14
C LEU A 106 15.29 1.03 -17.20
N ALA A 107 14.98 0.26 -18.27
CA ALA A 107 15.57 -1.06 -18.50
C ALA A 107 17.08 -1.01 -18.60
N LYS A 108 17.62 -0.06 -19.36
CA LYS A 108 19.07 0.14 -19.53
C LYS A 108 19.73 0.56 -18.22
N LYS A 109 19.13 1.49 -17.48
CA LYS A 109 19.67 2.01 -16.23
C LYS A 109 19.73 0.95 -15.13
N THR A 110 18.69 0.13 -15.01
CA THR A 110 18.59 -0.90 -13.98
C THR A 110 19.28 -2.21 -14.38
N GLY A 111 19.62 -2.39 -15.66
CA GLY A 111 20.08 -3.68 -16.18
C GLY A 111 19.01 -4.79 -16.10
N ASN A 112 17.77 -4.42 -15.84
CA ASN A 112 16.67 -5.35 -15.63
C ASN A 112 15.45 -4.97 -16.50
N GLU A 113 15.45 -5.48 -17.71
CA GLU A 113 14.40 -5.20 -18.69
C GLU A 113 13.04 -5.73 -18.25
N ARG A 114 13.03 -6.90 -17.59
CA ARG A 114 11.81 -7.49 -17.06
C ARG A 114 11.15 -6.57 -16.01
N PHE A 115 11.92 -6.04 -15.07
CA PHE A 115 11.45 -5.09 -14.07
C PHE A 115 10.83 -3.84 -14.72
N ALA A 116 11.51 -3.28 -15.72
CA ALA A 116 11.05 -2.07 -16.39
C ALA A 116 9.70 -2.29 -17.11
N TYR A 117 9.55 -3.39 -17.85
CA TYR A 117 8.34 -3.68 -18.58
C TYR A 117 7.20 -4.18 -17.67
N ASP A 118 7.48 -4.88 -16.56
CA ASP A 118 6.46 -5.21 -15.55
C ASP A 118 5.93 -3.94 -14.86
N SER A 119 6.81 -3.01 -14.52
CA SER A 119 6.41 -1.70 -13.98
C SER A 119 5.55 -0.92 -14.97
N TYR A 120 5.89 -0.97 -16.25
CA TYR A 120 5.12 -0.29 -17.30
C TYR A 120 3.75 -0.96 -17.53
N ARG A 121 3.70 -2.28 -17.59
CA ARG A 121 2.45 -3.04 -17.69
C ARG A 121 1.49 -2.68 -16.55
N ARG A 122 1.98 -2.70 -15.29
CA ARG A 122 1.21 -2.32 -14.10
C ARG A 122 0.74 -0.87 -14.17
N PHE A 123 1.58 0.04 -14.67
CA PHE A 123 1.18 1.45 -14.82
C PHE A 123 0.07 1.63 -15.85
N VAL A 124 0.19 1.01 -17.03
CA VAL A 124 -0.84 1.09 -18.07
C VAL A 124 -2.17 0.49 -17.59
N GLN A 125 -2.12 -0.65 -16.88
CA GLN A 125 -3.29 -1.27 -16.28
C GLN A 125 -3.95 -0.32 -15.27
N MET A 126 -3.20 0.15 -14.30
CA MET A 126 -3.72 1.01 -13.22
C MET A 126 -4.21 2.36 -13.74
N TYR A 127 -3.50 2.97 -14.68
CA TYR A 127 -3.92 4.22 -15.31
C TYR A 127 -5.19 4.03 -16.18
N GLY A 128 -5.25 2.94 -16.91
CA GLY A 128 -6.41 2.56 -17.72
C GLY A 128 -7.67 2.34 -16.89
N ASP A 129 -7.56 1.64 -15.76
CA ASP A 129 -8.67 1.42 -14.83
C ASP A 129 -9.08 2.72 -14.11
N VAL A 130 -8.13 3.39 -13.46
CA VAL A 130 -8.42 4.50 -12.54
C VAL A 130 -8.69 5.81 -13.26
N VAL A 131 -7.86 6.16 -14.26
CA VAL A 131 -7.91 7.48 -14.91
C VAL A 131 -8.78 7.46 -16.17
N LEU A 132 -8.66 6.40 -16.98
CA LEU A 132 -9.38 6.30 -18.26
C LEU A 132 -10.68 5.50 -18.14
N GLY A 133 -10.99 4.96 -16.97
CA GLY A 133 -12.28 4.34 -16.65
C GLY A 133 -12.54 3.01 -17.36
N MET A 134 -11.50 2.27 -17.74
CA MET A 134 -11.64 0.94 -18.35
C MET A 134 -12.00 -0.11 -17.29
N LYS A 135 -13.29 -0.17 -16.93
CA LYS A 135 -13.84 -1.05 -15.88
C LYS A 135 -14.74 -2.14 -16.47
N PRO A 136 -15.05 -3.19 -15.70
CA PRO A 136 -16.11 -4.13 -16.06
C PRO A 136 -17.42 -3.42 -16.29
N VAL A 137 -18.21 -3.88 -17.27
CA VAL A 137 -19.53 -3.30 -17.58
C VAL A 137 -20.53 -3.63 -16.49
N ASN A 138 -20.51 -4.89 -15.98
CA ASN A 138 -21.32 -5.35 -14.86
C ASN A 138 -20.42 -5.80 -13.71
N LYS A 139 -20.96 -5.84 -12.48
CA LYS A 139 -20.20 -6.24 -11.28
C LYS A 139 -19.66 -7.68 -11.32
N ASP A 140 -20.33 -8.55 -12.06
CA ASP A 140 -20.00 -9.97 -12.20
C ASP A 140 -19.10 -10.26 -13.40
N ASP A 141 -18.78 -9.25 -14.22
CA ASP A 141 -17.88 -9.41 -15.37
C ASP A 141 -16.43 -9.46 -14.90
N ILE A 142 -15.63 -10.24 -15.60
CA ILE A 142 -14.18 -10.31 -15.38
C ILE A 142 -13.57 -8.94 -15.73
N ASP A 143 -12.61 -8.50 -14.90
CA ASP A 143 -11.84 -7.30 -15.19
C ASP A 143 -11.21 -7.38 -16.59
N PRO A 144 -11.35 -6.34 -17.44
CA PRO A 144 -10.85 -6.39 -18.81
C PRO A 144 -9.35 -6.60 -18.92
N PHE A 145 -8.55 -6.09 -17.98
CA PHE A 145 -7.12 -6.28 -17.97
C PHE A 145 -6.76 -7.70 -17.53
N GLU A 146 -7.44 -8.23 -16.51
CA GLU A 146 -7.25 -9.62 -16.07
C GLU A 146 -7.61 -10.62 -17.18
N ALA A 147 -8.69 -10.37 -17.93
CA ALA A 147 -9.05 -11.20 -19.08
C ALA A 147 -7.94 -11.24 -20.16
N ILE A 148 -7.25 -10.12 -20.40
CA ILE A 148 -6.12 -10.05 -21.32
C ILE A 148 -4.92 -10.80 -20.76
N ILE A 149 -4.59 -10.62 -19.47
CA ILE A 149 -3.50 -11.34 -18.78
C ILE A 149 -3.73 -12.83 -18.86
N ASP A 150 -4.92 -13.31 -18.51
CA ASP A 150 -5.27 -14.72 -18.56
C ASP A 150 -5.18 -15.30 -19.97
N SER A 151 -5.57 -14.53 -20.98
CA SER A 151 -5.43 -14.95 -22.40
C SER A 151 -3.97 -15.13 -22.80
N VAL A 152 -3.07 -14.25 -22.39
CA VAL A 152 -1.63 -14.34 -22.68
C VAL A 152 -1.02 -15.52 -21.92
N LYS A 153 -1.35 -15.67 -20.63
CA LYS A 153 -0.91 -16.80 -19.80
C LYS A 153 -1.34 -18.15 -20.38
N ALA A 154 -2.62 -18.29 -20.75
CA ALA A 154 -3.15 -19.51 -21.29
C ALA A 154 -2.46 -19.93 -22.61
N LYS A 155 -2.16 -18.97 -23.48
CA LYS A 155 -1.43 -19.24 -24.75
C LYS A 155 -0.01 -19.76 -24.53
N ARG A 156 0.62 -19.41 -23.42
CA ARG A 156 2.03 -19.68 -23.10
C ARG A 156 2.21 -20.77 -22.03
N GLY A 157 1.12 -21.25 -21.41
CA GLY A 157 1.16 -22.22 -20.30
C GLY A 157 1.75 -21.64 -19.01
N ILE A 158 1.64 -20.31 -18.81
CA ILE A 158 2.12 -19.60 -17.64
C ILE A 158 1.04 -19.62 -16.56
N VAL A 159 1.44 -19.81 -15.29
CA VAL A 159 0.52 -19.80 -14.13
C VAL A 159 0.60 -18.50 -13.36
N LEU A 160 1.80 -18.03 -13.05
CA LEU A 160 2.03 -16.86 -12.22
C LEU A 160 2.56 -15.68 -13.04
N ASP A 161 2.16 -14.45 -12.68
CA ASP A 161 2.62 -13.22 -13.34
C ASP A 161 4.14 -13.05 -13.31
N ASN A 162 4.80 -13.51 -12.24
CA ASN A 162 6.24 -13.43 -12.12
C ASN A 162 7.01 -14.39 -13.03
N GLU A 163 6.34 -15.32 -13.67
CA GLU A 163 6.91 -16.25 -14.69
C GLU A 163 6.95 -15.63 -16.09
N MET A 164 6.18 -14.55 -16.32
CA MET A 164 6.20 -13.84 -17.61
C MET A 164 7.56 -13.25 -17.92
N ASN A 165 8.03 -13.47 -19.12
CA ASN A 165 9.27 -12.90 -19.65
C ASN A 165 9.03 -11.49 -20.24
N VAL A 166 10.09 -10.87 -20.76
CA VAL A 166 10.06 -9.51 -21.30
C VAL A 166 9.14 -9.38 -22.50
N GLU A 167 9.11 -10.37 -23.40
CA GLU A 167 8.30 -10.34 -24.62
C GLU A 167 6.80 -10.40 -24.31
N GLU A 168 6.41 -11.20 -23.33
CA GLU A 168 5.03 -11.29 -22.87
C GLU A 168 4.58 -10.00 -22.17
N LEU A 169 5.46 -9.36 -21.38
CA LEU A 169 5.18 -8.06 -20.76
C LEU A 169 5.03 -6.94 -21.80
N LYS A 170 5.86 -6.93 -22.85
CA LYS A 170 5.72 -6.00 -23.98
C LYS A 170 4.41 -6.24 -24.76
N GLU A 171 4.05 -7.51 -24.97
CA GLU A 171 2.78 -7.89 -25.60
C GLU A 171 1.60 -7.36 -24.77
N LEU A 172 1.61 -7.55 -23.44
CA LEU A 172 0.58 -7.04 -22.55
C LEU A 172 0.44 -5.51 -22.59
N VAL A 173 1.54 -4.75 -22.56
CA VAL A 173 1.51 -3.29 -22.69
C VAL A 173 0.80 -2.88 -23.98
N SER A 174 1.12 -3.53 -25.09
CA SER A 174 0.51 -3.23 -26.39
C SER A 174 -0.98 -3.56 -26.42
N LEU A 175 -1.35 -4.73 -25.89
CA LEU A 175 -2.74 -5.17 -25.80
C LEU A 175 -3.57 -4.28 -24.89
N PHE A 176 -3.02 -3.85 -23.75
CA PHE A 176 -3.69 -2.94 -22.82
C PHE A 176 -3.97 -1.59 -23.46
N LYS A 177 -2.98 -0.98 -24.13
CA LYS A 177 -3.18 0.30 -24.84
C LYS A 177 -4.22 0.19 -25.96
N ALA A 178 -4.22 -0.92 -26.70
CA ALA A 178 -5.22 -1.18 -27.72
C ALA A 178 -6.61 -1.32 -27.13
N ALA A 179 -6.76 -2.09 -26.05
CA ALA A 179 -8.04 -2.31 -25.36
C ALA A 179 -8.56 -1.02 -24.72
N ILE A 180 -7.69 -0.19 -24.13
CA ILE A 180 -8.07 1.14 -23.62
C ILE A 180 -8.70 1.96 -24.74
N LYS A 181 -8.01 2.10 -25.87
CA LYS A 181 -8.50 2.88 -27.02
C LYS A 181 -9.82 2.34 -27.55
N GLU A 182 -9.96 1.03 -27.68
CA GLU A 182 -11.16 0.40 -28.18
C GLU A 182 -12.37 0.60 -27.26
N ARG A 183 -12.18 0.44 -25.94
CA ARG A 183 -13.29 0.48 -24.97
C ARG A 183 -13.66 1.86 -24.49
N THR A 184 -12.69 2.75 -24.32
CA THR A 184 -12.90 4.10 -23.77
C THR A 184 -12.92 5.19 -24.83
N GLY A 185 -12.39 4.92 -26.03
CA GLY A 185 -12.13 5.92 -27.07
C GLY A 185 -10.89 6.79 -26.82
N GLU A 186 -10.29 6.68 -25.63
CA GLU A 186 -9.13 7.48 -25.20
C GLU A 186 -7.83 6.78 -25.58
N VAL A 187 -6.79 7.57 -25.83
CA VAL A 187 -5.45 7.05 -26.06
C VAL A 187 -4.64 7.18 -24.77
N PHE A 188 -3.91 6.13 -24.39
CA PHE A 188 -3.00 6.19 -23.25
C PHE A 188 -1.99 7.33 -23.44
N PRO A 189 -1.88 8.30 -22.50
CA PRO A 189 -1.04 9.46 -22.66
C PRO A 189 0.44 9.12 -22.55
N GLU A 190 1.23 9.51 -23.57
CA GLU A 190 2.70 9.34 -23.59
C GLU A 190 3.44 10.51 -22.92
N ASN A 191 2.76 11.65 -22.70
CA ASN A 191 3.35 12.80 -22.03
C ASN A 191 3.26 12.63 -20.50
N PRO A 192 4.37 12.61 -19.76
CA PRO A 192 4.37 12.45 -18.31
C PRO A 192 3.59 13.52 -17.54
N VAL A 193 3.57 14.76 -18.05
CA VAL A 193 2.82 15.86 -17.42
C VAL A 193 1.31 15.62 -17.54
N ASP A 194 0.85 15.14 -18.70
CA ASP A 194 -0.57 14.80 -18.90
C ASP A 194 -0.97 13.61 -18.02
N GLN A 195 -0.08 12.61 -17.88
CA GLN A 195 -0.26 11.49 -16.96
C GLN A 195 -0.42 11.98 -15.52
N LEU A 196 0.45 12.91 -15.09
CA LEU A 196 0.43 13.44 -13.72
C LEU A 196 -0.88 14.17 -13.43
N TRP A 197 -1.32 15.06 -14.31
CA TRP A 197 -2.57 15.78 -14.13
C TRP A 197 -3.79 14.87 -14.22
N GLY A 198 -3.78 13.89 -15.13
CA GLY A 198 -4.81 12.87 -15.19
C GLY A 198 -4.96 12.12 -13.86
N ALA A 199 -3.84 11.69 -13.29
CA ALA A 199 -3.80 10.98 -12.02
C ALA A 199 -4.24 11.85 -10.81
N ILE A 200 -3.77 13.12 -10.73
CA ILE A 200 -4.18 14.05 -9.67
C ILE A 200 -5.70 14.25 -9.69
N CYS A 201 -6.26 14.50 -10.89
CA CYS A 201 -7.69 14.68 -11.03
C CYS A 201 -8.48 13.42 -10.69
N ALA A 202 -8.03 12.24 -11.15
CA ALA A 202 -8.68 10.97 -10.84
C ALA A 202 -8.70 10.68 -9.33
N VAL A 203 -7.64 11.06 -8.60
CA VAL A 203 -7.62 10.94 -7.13
C VAL A 203 -8.64 11.88 -6.49
N PHE A 204 -8.82 13.11 -6.96
CA PHE A 204 -9.90 13.97 -6.48
C PHE A 204 -11.27 13.38 -6.82
N ASP A 205 -11.47 12.91 -8.05
CA ASP A 205 -12.73 12.30 -8.49
C ASP A 205 -13.09 11.08 -7.64
N SER A 206 -12.08 10.31 -7.17
CA SER A 206 -12.29 9.14 -6.33
C SER A 206 -12.94 9.44 -4.98
N TRP A 207 -12.88 10.70 -4.50
CA TRP A 207 -13.62 11.14 -3.33
C TRP A 207 -15.13 11.01 -3.50
N MET A 208 -15.62 11.14 -4.73
CA MET A 208 -17.04 11.06 -5.09
C MET A 208 -17.44 9.70 -5.69
N ASN A 209 -16.58 8.69 -5.67
CA ASN A 209 -16.94 7.32 -6.03
C ASN A 209 -18.03 6.77 -5.10
N GLU A 210 -18.93 5.95 -5.62
CA GLU A 210 -20.06 5.37 -4.86
C GLU A 210 -19.59 4.65 -3.57
N ARG A 211 -18.53 3.84 -3.67
CA ARG A 211 -17.93 3.14 -2.51
C ARG A 211 -17.41 4.11 -1.44
N ALA A 212 -16.79 5.22 -1.85
CA ALA A 212 -16.28 6.24 -0.93
C ALA A 212 -17.42 7.02 -0.27
N ILE A 213 -18.48 7.35 -1.03
CA ILE A 213 -19.68 8.02 -0.50
C ILE A 213 -20.39 7.12 0.52
N LEU A 214 -20.58 5.84 0.20
CA LEU A 214 -21.23 4.88 1.09
C LEU A 214 -20.43 4.72 2.38
N TYR A 215 -19.12 4.51 2.28
CA TYR A 215 -18.23 4.40 3.45
C TYR A 215 -18.31 5.64 4.35
N ARG A 216 -18.24 6.84 3.75
CA ARG A 216 -18.35 8.08 4.53
C ARG A 216 -19.69 8.20 5.27
N LYS A 217 -20.79 7.80 4.63
CA LYS A 217 -22.10 7.79 5.29
C LYS A 217 -22.16 6.84 6.48
N MET A 218 -21.56 5.65 6.34
CA MET A 218 -21.51 4.64 7.42
C MET A 218 -20.65 5.10 8.60
N GLU A 219 -19.53 5.76 8.31
CA GLU A 219 -18.55 6.20 9.33
C GLU A 219 -18.80 7.63 9.82
N GLY A 220 -19.86 8.30 9.36
CA GLY A 220 -20.16 9.67 9.75
C GLY A 220 -19.11 10.71 9.33
N ILE A 221 -18.40 10.46 8.23
CA ILE A 221 -17.34 11.34 7.70
C ILE A 221 -17.97 12.42 6.81
N PRO A 222 -17.80 13.71 7.13
CA PRO A 222 -18.35 14.81 6.35
C PRO A 222 -17.77 14.87 4.94
N GLN A 223 -18.64 15.17 3.95
CA GLN A 223 -18.22 15.27 2.56
C GLN A 223 -17.25 16.44 2.31
N GLU A 224 -17.46 17.54 3.00
CA GLU A 224 -16.65 18.77 2.91
C GLU A 224 -15.20 18.60 3.42
N TRP A 225 -14.88 17.47 4.02
CA TRP A 225 -13.49 17.20 4.43
C TRP A 225 -12.55 17.04 3.23
N GLY A 226 -13.03 16.58 2.09
CA GLY A 226 -12.22 16.35 0.91
C GLY A 226 -11.11 15.31 1.09
N THR A 227 -10.35 15.09 0.05
CA THR A 227 -9.11 14.30 0.09
C THR A 227 -7.91 15.13 -0.33
N ALA A 228 -6.78 14.93 0.32
CA ALA A 228 -5.50 15.41 -0.18
C ALA A 228 -4.94 14.47 -1.26
N VAL A 229 -4.05 15.00 -2.09
CA VAL A 229 -3.32 14.21 -3.09
C VAL A 229 -1.83 14.29 -2.78
N THR A 230 -1.21 13.15 -2.47
CA THR A 230 0.24 13.07 -2.24
C THR A 230 0.93 12.53 -3.47
N VAL A 231 1.84 13.33 -4.02
CA VAL A 231 2.76 12.96 -5.11
C VAL A 231 4.11 12.66 -4.49
N MET A 232 4.66 11.46 -4.73
CA MET A 232 5.88 11.01 -4.07
C MET A 232 6.76 10.23 -5.05
N ALA A 233 8.08 10.41 -4.96
CA ALA A 233 9.03 9.62 -5.72
C ALA A 233 8.81 8.12 -5.50
N MET A 234 8.85 7.33 -6.58
CA MET A 234 8.79 5.88 -6.49
C MET A 234 10.10 5.34 -5.92
N VAL A 235 9.96 4.35 -5.05
CA VAL A 235 11.02 3.44 -4.61
C VAL A 235 10.56 2.01 -4.83
N PHE A 236 11.47 1.11 -5.18
CA PHE A 236 11.15 -0.17 -5.76
C PHE A 236 11.66 -1.33 -4.90
N GLY A 237 10.74 -2.15 -4.39
CA GLY A 237 11.05 -3.40 -3.69
C GLY A 237 11.33 -4.58 -4.63
N ASN A 238 11.20 -4.40 -5.94
CA ASN A 238 11.34 -5.44 -6.97
C ASN A 238 12.54 -5.22 -7.92
N MET A 239 13.60 -4.57 -7.43
CA MET A 239 14.85 -4.39 -8.17
C MET A 239 15.91 -5.49 -7.90
N GLY A 240 15.47 -6.71 -7.57
CA GLY A 240 16.34 -7.84 -7.30
C GLY A 240 16.36 -8.26 -5.83
N ASN A 241 17.27 -9.18 -5.49
CA ASN A 241 17.29 -9.83 -4.17
C ASN A 241 17.76 -8.94 -3.01
N SER A 242 18.36 -7.79 -3.30
CA SER A 242 18.70 -6.76 -2.30
C SER A 242 17.56 -5.78 -2.05
N SER A 243 16.40 -6.00 -2.68
CA SER A 243 15.21 -5.18 -2.57
C SER A 243 14.05 -6.00 -2.00
N ALA A 244 13.18 -5.33 -1.25
CA ALA A 244 12.04 -5.96 -0.59
C ALA A 244 10.94 -4.92 -0.33
N THR A 245 9.74 -5.38 -0.04
CA THR A 245 8.66 -4.55 0.48
C THR A 245 7.97 -5.28 1.63
N GLY A 246 7.37 -4.55 2.55
CA GLY A 246 6.70 -5.17 3.69
C GLY A 246 5.82 -4.22 4.49
N VAL A 247 5.12 -4.84 5.42
CA VAL A 247 4.28 -4.17 6.42
C VAL A 247 4.69 -4.65 7.80
N CYS A 248 4.68 -3.76 8.78
CA CYS A 248 5.04 -4.12 10.14
C CYS A 248 4.26 -3.33 11.17
N PHE A 249 4.19 -3.89 12.38
CA PHE A 249 3.46 -3.36 13.51
C PHE A 249 4.38 -3.30 14.72
N SER A 250 4.41 -2.17 15.42
CA SER A 250 5.22 -2.02 16.63
C SER A 250 4.76 -2.93 17.77
N ARG A 251 3.46 -3.26 17.81
CA ARG A 251 2.84 -4.22 18.75
C ARG A 251 1.92 -5.18 18.00
N ASP A 252 1.60 -6.31 18.60
CA ASP A 252 0.68 -7.28 18.02
C ASP A 252 -0.76 -6.72 18.01
N ALA A 253 -1.32 -6.55 16.82
CA ALA A 253 -2.64 -5.95 16.61
C ALA A 253 -3.80 -6.82 17.11
N ALA A 254 -3.58 -8.13 17.27
CA ALA A 254 -4.61 -9.07 17.73
C ALA A 254 -4.58 -9.25 19.26
N THR A 255 -3.40 -9.30 19.87
CA THR A 255 -3.23 -9.60 21.29
C THR A 255 -2.85 -8.39 22.14
N GLY A 256 -2.28 -7.35 21.53
CA GLY A 256 -1.74 -6.17 22.22
C GLY A 256 -0.37 -6.39 22.85
N GLU A 257 0.27 -7.55 22.64
CA GLU A 257 1.63 -7.78 23.14
C GLU A 257 2.62 -6.76 22.55
N ASN A 258 3.48 -6.22 23.40
CA ASN A 258 4.59 -5.36 22.97
C ASN A 258 5.64 -6.23 22.26
N ARG A 259 5.39 -6.46 21.00
CA ARG A 259 6.18 -7.33 20.14
C ARG A 259 6.17 -6.83 18.71
N PHE A 260 7.34 -6.42 18.23
CA PHE A 260 7.55 -6.06 16.84
C PHE A 260 7.25 -7.26 15.92
N ASN A 261 6.38 -7.09 14.96
CA ASN A 261 5.97 -8.14 14.05
C ASN A 261 5.61 -7.58 12.68
N GLY A 262 5.51 -8.45 11.69
CA GLY A 262 5.16 -8.05 10.33
C GLY A 262 5.66 -9.04 9.30
N GLU A 263 5.42 -8.69 8.04
CA GLU A 263 5.69 -9.54 6.90
C GLU A 263 6.40 -8.76 5.80
N TYR A 264 7.25 -9.45 5.04
CA TYR A 264 7.95 -8.87 3.90
C TYR A 264 8.08 -9.88 2.76
N LEU A 265 8.27 -9.35 1.55
CA LEU A 265 8.59 -10.12 0.35
C LEU A 265 9.84 -9.56 -0.31
N VAL A 266 10.81 -10.42 -0.59
CA VAL A 266 11.98 -10.09 -1.39
C VAL A 266 11.60 -9.98 -2.85
N ASN A 267 12.16 -9.00 -3.56
CA ASN A 267 11.93 -8.76 -4.97
C ASN A 267 10.43 -8.70 -5.31
N ALA A 268 9.71 -7.77 -4.65
CA ALA A 268 8.27 -7.60 -4.75
C ALA A 268 7.85 -6.13 -4.62
N GLN A 269 6.70 -5.79 -5.17
CA GLN A 269 6.00 -4.52 -4.92
C GLN A 269 4.96 -4.66 -3.80
N GLY A 270 4.48 -3.53 -3.25
CA GLY A 270 3.50 -3.52 -2.17
C GLY A 270 2.21 -4.28 -2.49
N GLU A 271 1.77 -4.25 -3.75
CA GLU A 271 0.60 -4.98 -4.24
C GLU A 271 0.76 -6.50 -4.08
N ASP A 272 1.97 -7.02 -4.30
CA ASP A 272 2.26 -8.46 -4.21
C ASP A 272 2.11 -8.99 -2.77
N VAL A 273 2.37 -8.15 -1.76
CA VAL A 273 2.17 -8.49 -0.34
C VAL A 273 0.69 -8.61 -0.02
N VAL A 274 -0.12 -7.70 -0.55
CA VAL A 274 -1.57 -7.64 -0.28
C VAL A 274 -2.34 -8.70 -1.07
N ALA A 275 -1.90 -9.00 -2.30
CA ALA A 275 -2.57 -9.96 -3.19
C ALA A 275 -2.49 -11.42 -2.70
N GLY A 276 -1.57 -11.74 -1.79
CA GLY A 276 -1.44 -13.09 -1.23
C GLY A 276 -0.99 -14.16 -2.24
N ILE A 277 -0.47 -13.77 -3.39
CA ILE A 277 -0.01 -14.68 -4.46
C ILE A 277 1.26 -15.43 -4.04
N ARG A 278 2.12 -14.77 -3.26
CA ARG A 278 3.34 -15.33 -2.68
C ARG A 278 3.20 -15.39 -1.17
N THR A 279 3.74 -16.43 -0.53
CA THR A 279 3.78 -16.52 0.94
C THR A 279 4.78 -15.51 1.48
N PRO A 280 4.34 -14.50 2.25
CA PRO A 280 5.25 -13.54 2.85
C PRO A 280 6.12 -14.19 3.92
N GLN A 281 7.30 -13.66 4.11
CA GLN A 281 8.24 -14.04 5.15
C GLN A 281 8.08 -13.11 6.35
N GLN A 282 8.35 -13.62 7.54
CA GLN A 282 8.22 -12.85 8.78
C GLN A 282 9.42 -11.92 8.99
N ILE A 283 9.20 -10.74 9.57
CA ILE A 283 10.26 -9.76 9.84
C ILE A 283 11.21 -10.26 10.92
N THR A 284 10.66 -10.79 12.03
CA THR A 284 11.46 -11.27 13.16
C THR A 284 11.72 -12.76 13.09
N LYS A 285 12.86 -13.22 13.58
CA LYS A 285 13.20 -14.65 13.68
C LYS A 285 12.21 -15.41 14.57
N ASP A 286 11.83 -14.84 15.70
CA ASP A 286 10.83 -15.41 16.60
C ASP A 286 9.45 -15.56 15.92
N GLY A 287 9.02 -14.55 15.14
CA GLY A 287 7.83 -14.63 14.33
C GLY A 287 7.89 -15.74 13.28
N SER A 288 9.02 -15.87 12.60
CA SER A 288 9.27 -16.92 11.61
C SER A 288 9.25 -18.33 12.21
N LEU A 289 9.86 -18.52 13.38
CA LEU A 289 9.81 -19.79 14.11
C LEU A 289 8.38 -20.18 14.52
N ARG A 290 7.62 -19.22 15.05
CA ARG A 290 6.19 -19.44 15.39
C ARG A 290 5.36 -19.79 14.18
N TRP A 291 5.51 -19.04 13.09
CA TRP A 291 4.82 -19.28 11.84
C TRP A 291 5.14 -20.69 11.31
N ALA A 292 6.42 -21.09 11.24
CA ALA A 292 6.81 -22.41 10.78
C ALA A 292 6.21 -23.54 11.64
N LYS A 293 6.22 -23.38 12.97
CA LYS A 293 5.58 -24.33 13.89
C LYS A 293 4.09 -24.46 13.62
N GLN A 294 3.39 -23.37 13.37
CA GLN A 294 1.95 -23.38 13.05
C GLN A 294 1.68 -24.05 11.69
N GLN A 295 2.60 -23.92 10.72
CA GLN A 295 2.48 -24.53 9.39
C GLN A 295 3.00 -25.97 9.37
N GLY A 296 3.60 -26.49 10.44
CA GLY A 296 4.21 -27.82 10.47
C GLY A 296 5.49 -27.94 9.61
N ILE A 297 6.18 -26.81 9.39
CA ILE A 297 7.41 -26.73 8.58
C ILE A 297 8.63 -26.94 9.50
N SER A 298 9.59 -27.78 9.09
CA SER A 298 10.82 -27.98 9.82
C SER A 298 11.74 -26.74 9.79
N GLU A 299 12.63 -26.61 10.80
CA GLU A 299 13.55 -25.48 10.88
C GLU A 299 14.49 -25.40 9.67
N GLU A 300 14.95 -26.54 9.15
CA GLU A 300 15.80 -26.56 7.97
C GLU A 300 15.07 -25.97 6.73
N ILE A 301 13.80 -26.33 6.53
CA ILE A 301 12.99 -25.82 5.42
C ILE A 301 12.68 -24.34 5.64
N ARG A 302 12.35 -23.94 6.89
CA ARG A 302 12.10 -22.54 7.24
C ARG A 302 13.33 -21.68 6.93
N ALA A 303 14.49 -22.05 7.47
CA ALA A 303 15.72 -21.27 7.29
C ALA A 303 16.14 -21.17 5.82
N ALA A 304 15.93 -22.24 5.04
CA ALA A 304 16.32 -22.26 3.63
C ALA A 304 15.35 -21.50 2.70
N LYS A 305 14.03 -21.58 2.96
CA LYS A 305 13.02 -21.08 2.03
C LYS A 305 12.26 -19.83 2.54
N PHE A 306 12.19 -19.66 3.85
CA PHE A 306 11.42 -18.61 4.52
C PHE A 306 12.22 -17.93 5.64
N PRO A 307 13.48 -17.51 5.38
CA PRO A 307 14.25 -16.80 6.40
C PRO A 307 13.54 -15.52 6.80
N SER A 308 13.62 -15.15 8.08
CA SER A 308 13.14 -13.84 8.53
C SER A 308 13.98 -12.71 7.93
N MET A 309 13.44 -11.48 7.94
CA MET A 309 14.24 -10.30 7.56
C MET A 309 15.45 -10.12 8.49
N GLU A 310 15.29 -10.41 9.78
CA GLU A 310 16.36 -10.41 10.78
C GLU A 310 17.54 -11.30 10.37
N GLU A 311 17.27 -12.43 9.72
CA GLU A 311 18.30 -13.36 9.22
C GLU A 311 18.81 -13.00 7.82
N ALA A 312 17.90 -12.59 6.90
CA ALA A 312 18.25 -12.36 5.50
C ALA A 312 18.82 -10.95 5.24
N MET A 313 18.40 -9.95 6.01
CA MET A 313 18.78 -8.54 5.86
C MET A 313 19.02 -7.88 7.22
N PRO A 314 20.01 -8.34 8.01
CA PRO A 314 20.18 -7.97 9.43
C PRO A 314 20.41 -6.46 9.64
N GLU A 315 21.12 -5.79 8.74
CA GLU A 315 21.36 -4.34 8.82
C GLU A 315 20.06 -3.54 8.61
N ILE A 316 19.25 -3.95 7.63
CA ILE A 316 17.94 -3.33 7.35
C ILE A 316 16.98 -3.60 8.51
N TYR A 317 16.94 -4.82 9.02
CA TYR A 317 16.14 -5.16 10.20
C TYR A 317 16.53 -4.30 11.41
N GLY A 318 17.82 -4.12 11.67
CA GLY A 318 18.30 -3.26 12.76
C GLY A 318 17.81 -1.80 12.62
N GLN A 319 17.88 -1.25 11.41
CA GLN A 319 17.35 0.09 11.11
C GLN A 319 15.82 0.16 11.30
N LEU A 320 15.10 -0.82 10.75
CA LEU A 320 13.65 -0.90 10.82
C LEU A 320 13.19 -1.00 12.29
N ASN A 321 13.85 -1.84 13.10
CA ASN A 321 13.54 -2.00 14.51
C ASN A 321 13.78 -0.72 15.32
N ALA A 322 14.87 -0.01 15.08
CA ALA A 322 15.14 1.27 15.73
C ALA A 322 14.14 2.37 15.34
N LEU A 323 13.71 2.38 14.08
CA LEU A 323 12.76 3.37 13.57
C LEU A 323 11.32 3.09 14.01
N GLN A 324 10.91 1.84 14.15
CA GLN A 324 9.59 1.51 14.68
C GLN A 324 9.46 1.93 16.15
N ASP A 325 10.48 1.72 17.00
CA ASP A 325 10.54 2.22 18.38
C ASP A 325 10.41 3.75 18.43
N LYS A 326 11.14 4.43 17.54
CA LYS A 326 11.09 5.89 17.44
C LYS A 326 9.71 6.41 17.05
N LEU A 327 9.04 5.75 16.11
CA LEU A 327 7.70 6.12 15.66
C LEU A 327 6.65 5.87 16.74
N GLU A 328 6.69 4.72 17.43
CA GLU A 328 5.77 4.41 18.52
C GLU A 328 5.88 5.46 19.65
N LYS A 329 7.10 5.79 20.07
CA LYS A 329 7.35 6.82 21.08
C LYS A 329 6.91 8.22 20.63
N HIS A 330 7.14 8.57 19.36
CA HIS A 330 6.76 9.87 18.81
C HIS A 330 5.24 10.06 18.75
N TYR A 331 4.50 9.02 18.32
CA TYR A 331 3.04 9.06 18.23
C TYR A 331 2.35 8.64 19.53
N HIS A 332 3.11 8.16 20.52
CA HIS A 332 2.60 7.60 21.78
C HIS A 332 1.53 6.53 21.57
N ASP A 333 1.59 5.80 20.45
CA ASP A 333 0.63 4.76 20.09
C ASP A 333 1.26 3.71 19.19
N MET A 334 0.72 2.49 19.21
CA MET A 334 1.06 1.41 18.31
C MET A 334 0.99 1.89 16.85
N GLN A 335 2.03 1.61 16.09
CA GLN A 335 2.14 2.00 14.69
C GLN A 335 2.01 0.80 13.75
N ASP A 336 1.26 1.03 12.66
CA ASP A 336 1.17 0.22 11.45
C ASP A 336 1.98 0.93 10.37
N MET A 337 3.01 0.28 9.84
CA MET A 337 4.01 0.88 8.96
C MET A 337 4.15 0.10 7.67
N GLU A 338 4.22 0.83 6.56
CA GLU A 338 4.56 0.29 5.25
C GLU A 338 5.98 0.73 4.88
N PHE A 339 6.81 -0.20 4.43
CA PHE A 339 8.20 0.08 4.06
C PHE A 339 8.61 -0.61 2.76
N THR A 340 9.64 -0.07 2.15
CA THR A 340 10.32 -0.65 0.97
C THR A 340 11.82 -0.59 1.18
N VAL A 341 12.51 -1.64 0.80
CA VAL A 341 13.97 -1.68 0.69
C VAL A 341 14.31 -1.67 -0.79
N GLN A 342 14.98 -0.63 -1.23
CA GLN A 342 15.49 -0.55 -2.59
C GLN A 342 17.00 -0.67 -2.58
N GLU A 343 17.54 -1.76 -3.14
CA GLU A 343 18.99 -2.00 -3.24
C GLU A 343 19.73 -1.76 -1.92
N GLY A 344 19.20 -2.33 -0.83
CA GLY A 344 19.77 -2.22 0.51
C GLY A 344 19.50 -0.88 1.22
N LYS A 345 18.66 0.00 0.69
CA LYS A 345 18.25 1.24 1.34
C LYS A 345 16.80 1.18 1.80
N LEU A 346 16.57 1.40 3.10
CA LEU A 346 15.25 1.40 3.72
C LEU A 346 14.51 2.71 3.48
N TRP A 347 13.21 2.62 3.15
CA TRP A 347 12.29 3.72 2.99
C TRP A 347 10.95 3.41 3.65
N PHE A 348 10.40 4.38 4.39
CA PHE A 348 9.03 4.31 4.91
C PHE A 348 8.06 4.97 3.94
N LEU A 349 6.99 4.27 3.57
CA LEU A 349 5.97 4.76 2.65
C LEU A 349 4.74 5.31 3.36
N GLN A 350 4.48 4.81 4.57
CA GLN A 350 3.35 5.22 5.40
C GLN A 350 3.57 4.78 6.84
N THR A 351 3.06 5.57 7.78
CA THR A 351 2.76 5.15 9.15
C THR A 351 1.36 5.59 9.52
N ARG A 352 0.72 4.83 10.39
CA ARG A 352 -0.58 5.17 10.98
C ARG A 352 -0.75 4.46 12.32
N ASN A 353 -1.65 4.98 13.15
CA ASN A 353 -2.05 4.25 14.35
C ASN A 353 -2.66 2.91 13.92
N GLY A 354 -2.14 1.84 14.46
CA GLY A 354 -2.52 0.48 14.09
C GLY A 354 -3.98 0.18 14.44
N LYS A 355 -4.74 -0.32 13.44
CA LYS A 355 -6.04 -0.94 13.72
C LYS A 355 -5.80 -2.19 14.54
N ARG A 356 -6.64 -2.40 15.56
CA ARG A 356 -6.47 -3.47 16.56
C ARG A 356 -7.80 -4.02 17.05
N THR A 357 -7.80 -5.22 17.58
CA THR A 357 -8.97 -5.84 18.23
C THR A 357 -9.32 -5.11 19.53
N GLY A 358 -10.53 -5.31 20.05
CA GLY A 358 -10.94 -4.76 21.34
C GLY A 358 -10.02 -5.20 22.48
N THR A 359 -9.58 -6.46 22.50
CA THR A 359 -8.62 -7.00 23.49
C THR A 359 -7.26 -6.28 23.39
N ALA A 360 -6.72 -6.16 22.18
CA ALA A 360 -5.45 -5.48 21.97
C ALA A 360 -5.55 -3.99 22.32
N MET A 361 -6.66 -3.34 22.02
CA MET A 361 -6.91 -1.93 22.33
C MET A 361 -6.77 -1.64 23.83
N VAL A 362 -7.46 -2.42 24.66
CA VAL A 362 -7.38 -2.25 26.13
C VAL A 362 -5.98 -2.55 26.64
N LYS A 363 -5.37 -3.66 26.17
CA LYS A 363 -4.03 -4.04 26.61
C LYS A 363 -3.00 -2.98 26.25
N ILE A 364 -2.99 -2.49 25.00
CA ILE A 364 -2.03 -1.46 24.53
C ILE A 364 -2.22 -0.16 25.31
N ALA A 365 -3.47 0.27 25.55
CA ALA A 365 -3.74 1.48 26.33
C ALA A 365 -3.18 1.36 27.77
N MET A 366 -3.36 0.20 28.41
CA MET A 366 -2.84 -0.05 29.76
C MET A 366 -1.30 -0.16 29.76
N ASP A 367 -0.71 -0.85 28.79
CA ASP A 367 0.75 -0.98 28.70
C ASP A 367 1.41 0.40 28.51
N LEU A 368 0.91 1.22 27.57
CA LEU A 368 1.43 2.59 27.31
C LEU A 368 1.24 3.51 28.54
N LEU A 369 0.16 3.37 29.30
CA LEU A 369 -0.05 4.06 30.57
C LEU A 369 1.00 3.65 31.61
N HIS A 370 1.25 2.34 31.78
CA HIS A 370 2.24 1.85 32.73
C HIS A 370 3.68 2.18 32.31
N GLU A 371 3.96 2.26 31.01
CA GLU A 371 5.23 2.71 30.44
C GLU A 371 5.44 4.23 30.59
N GLY A 372 4.39 4.99 31.01
CA GLY A 372 4.43 6.45 31.17
C GLY A 372 4.37 7.22 29.84
N GLU A 373 4.04 6.56 28.75
CA GLU A 373 3.92 7.16 27.42
C GLU A 373 2.63 7.98 27.25
N ILE A 374 1.57 7.62 27.98
CA ILE A 374 0.28 8.34 27.98
C ILE A 374 -0.26 8.50 29.41
N ASP A 375 -1.18 9.46 29.60
CA ASP A 375 -1.89 9.64 30.84
C ASP A 375 -3.20 8.80 30.91
N GLU A 376 -3.82 8.74 32.09
CA GLU A 376 -5.06 8.01 32.32
C GLU A 376 -6.21 8.47 31.41
N LYS A 377 -6.31 9.77 31.21
CA LYS A 377 -7.33 10.36 30.34
C LYS A 377 -7.18 9.87 28.89
N THR A 378 -5.98 9.93 28.36
CA THR A 378 -5.65 9.45 27.02
C THR A 378 -5.89 7.95 26.90
N ALA A 379 -5.54 7.16 27.94
CA ALA A 379 -5.81 5.71 27.94
C ALA A 379 -7.30 5.40 27.83
N ILE A 380 -8.15 6.13 28.56
CA ILE A 380 -9.60 6.00 28.48
C ILE A 380 -10.14 6.45 27.12
N GLU A 381 -9.71 7.60 26.61
CA GLU A 381 -10.14 8.16 25.33
C GLU A 381 -9.81 7.22 24.14
N ARG A 382 -8.74 6.42 24.25
CA ARG A 382 -8.35 5.43 23.22
C ARG A 382 -9.15 4.13 23.26
N CYS A 383 -9.89 3.90 24.35
CA CYS A 383 -10.80 2.75 24.45
C CYS A 383 -12.14 3.07 23.80
N GLU A 384 -12.26 2.79 22.50
CA GLU A 384 -13.47 3.00 21.71
C GLU A 384 -14.62 2.13 22.26
N PRO A 385 -15.75 2.71 22.74
CA PRO A 385 -16.83 1.94 23.37
C PRO A 385 -17.38 0.82 22.48
N ASN A 386 -17.54 1.07 21.18
CA ASN A 386 -18.05 0.09 20.23
C ASN A 386 -17.14 -1.16 20.11
N LYS A 387 -15.84 -1.00 20.32
CA LYS A 387 -14.89 -2.13 20.31
C LYS A 387 -14.88 -2.91 21.63
N LEU A 388 -15.37 -2.31 22.73
CA LEU A 388 -15.52 -3.06 23.98
C LEU A 388 -16.59 -4.14 23.87
N ASP A 389 -17.58 -3.96 23.00
CA ASP A 389 -18.59 -4.98 22.73
C ASP A 389 -17.96 -6.27 22.17
N GLU A 390 -16.84 -6.18 21.46
CA GLU A 390 -16.08 -7.35 20.97
C GLU A 390 -15.66 -8.27 22.13
N LEU A 391 -15.40 -7.70 23.31
CA LEU A 391 -14.99 -8.46 24.52
C LEU A 391 -16.14 -9.27 25.13
N LEU A 392 -17.38 -8.93 24.78
CA LEU A 392 -18.58 -9.62 25.24
C LEU A 392 -19.03 -10.73 24.28
N HIS A 393 -18.41 -10.81 23.10
CA HIS A 393 -18.74 -11.87 22.14
C HIS A 393 -18.28 -13.25 22.61
N PRO A 394 -19.01 -14.32 22.27
CA PRO A 394 -18.60 -15.68 22.54
C PRO A 394 -17.22 -15.99 21.98
N VAL A 395 -16.37 -16.61 22.77
CA VAL A 395 -15.07 -17.11 22.39
C VAL A 395 -15.03 -18.63 22.55
N PHE A 396 -14.20 -19.29 21.78
CA PHE A 396 -13.97 -20.72 21.97
C PHE A 396 -13.24 -20.97 23.30
N ASP A 397 -13.65 -22.02 24.01
CA ASP A 397 -12.88 -22.55 25.12
C ASP A 397 -11.48 -22.96 24.64
N LYS A 398 -10.43 -22.49 25.33
CA LYS A 398 -9.04 -22.68 24.91
C LYS A 398 -8.66 -24.16 24.87
N ASP A 399 -9.10 -24.95 25.84
CA ASP A 399 -8.78 -26.38 25.94
C ASP A 399 -9.53 -27.20 24.88
N ALA A 400 -10.78 -26.81 24.60
CA ALA A 400 -11.55 -27.41 23.52
C ALA A 400 -10.93 -27.10 22.13
N LEU A 401 -10.48 -25.86 21.92
CA LEU A 401 -9.86 -25.45 20.67
C LEU A 401 -8.56 -26.22 20.37
N VAL A 402 -7.73 -26.46 21.39
CA VAL A 402 -6.49 -27.24 21.25
C VAL A 402 -6.81 -28.71 20.86
N LYS A 403 -7.92 -29.25 21.31
CA LYS A 403 -8.34 -30.64 21.01
C LYS A 403 -9.15 -30.75 19.73
N ALA A 404 -9.64 -29.64 19.19
CA ALA A 404 -10.47 -29.63 18.00
C ALA A 404 -9.69 -30.08 16.75
N LYS A 405 -10.36 -30.85 15.87
CA LYS A 405 -9.80 -31.19 14.58
C LYS A 405 -9.89 -29.99 13.65
N VAL A 406 -8.75 -29.48 13.21
CA VAL A 406 -8.69 -28.46 12.17
C VAL A 406 -9.06 -29.09 10.83
N LEU A 407 -10.14 -28.62 10.21
CA LEU A 407 -10.59 -29.10 8.90
C LEU A 407 -9.88 -28.38 7.76
N THR A 408 -9.73 -27.06 7.89
CA THR A 408 -9.03 -26.21 6.91
C THR A 408 -8.56 -24.93 7.58
N ARG A 409 -7.71 -24.18 6.90
CA ARG A 409 -7.25 -22.85 7.32
C ARG A 409 -7.48 -21.86 6.20
N GLY A 410 -7.86 -20.64 6.56
CA GLY A 410 -8.05 -19.52 5.64
C GLY A 410 -7.31 -18.29 6.13
N LEU A 411 -7.30 -17.22 5.32
CA LEU A 411 -6.79 -15.92 5.73
C LEU A 411 -7.79 -15.28 6.70
N PRO A 412 -7.33 -14.77 7.86
CA PRO A 412 -8.21 -14.12 8.83
C PRO A 412 -8.66 -12.75 8.29
N ALA A 413 -9.95 -12.58 8.06
CA ALA A 413 -10.53 -11.29 7.68
C ALA A 413 -11.02 -10.48 8.89
N SER A 414 -11.45 -11.18 9.96
CA SER A 414 -11.91 -10.58 11.21
C SER A 414 -11.66 -11.56 12.35
N PRO A 415 -11.35 -11.11 13.57
CA PRO A 415 -11.33 -11.96 14.75
C PRO A 415 -12.75 -12.38 15.10
N GLY A 416 -12.90 -13.58 15.69
CA GLY A 416 -14.17 -14.06 16.23
C GLY A 416 -14.41 -15.54 16.04
N ALA A 417 -15.54 -16.00 16.58
CA ALA A 417 -16.06 -17.34 16.44
C ALA A 417 -17.51 -17.26 15.97
N ALA A 418 -17.88 -18.11 15.04
CA ALA A 418 -19.25 -18.19 14.54
C ALA A 418 -19.77 -19.62 14.59
N CYS A 419 -21.08 -19.75 14.83
CA CYS A 419 -21.81 -21.00 14.77
C CYS A 419 -23.05 -20.80 13.92
N GLY A 420 -23.29 -21.69 12.96
CA GLY A 420 -24.45 -21.56 12.07
C GLY A 420 -24.54 -22.68 11.04
N GLN A 421 -25.57 -22.62 10.22
CA GLN A 421 -25.76 -23.54 9.10
C GLN A 421 -24.82 -23.14 7.97
N ILE A 422 -24.17 -24.14 7.36
CA ILE A 422 -23.37 -23.93 6.15
C ILE A 422 -24.31 -23.67 4.97
N VAL A 423 -24.10 -22.54 4.28
CA VAL A 423 -24.83 -22.15 3.08
C VAL A 423 -23.84 -21.99 1.94
N PHE A 424 -24.16 -22.58 0.78
CA PHE A 424 -23.40 -22.44 -0.46
C PHE A 424 -24.22 -21.60 -1.43
N PHE A 425 -23.59 -20.62 -2.05
CA PHE A 425 -24.17 -19.77 -3.09
C PHE A 425 -23.65 -20.15 -4.46
#